data_cb0ad3718992fe55d9f42df43c7856ce
#
_entry.id   cb0ad3718992fe55d9f42df43c7856ce
#
_cell.length_a   1.000
_cell.length_b   1.000
_cell.length_c   1.000
_cell.angle_alpha   90.00
_cell.angle_beta   90.00
_cell.angle_gamma   90.00
#
_symmetry.space_group_name_H-M   'P 1'
#
loop_
_entity.id
_entity.type
_entity.pdbx_description
1 polymer ?
#
loop_
_entity_poly.entity_id
_entity_poly.type
_entity_poly.pdbx_seq_one_letter_code
_entity_poly.pdbx_strand_id
1 'polypeptide(L)'
;WLYVNLPVERIKEMAIASIKDNTAMYFSCDVGKFLDRKKGVLDIANFDYESLMGVTFGMDKKERVQTHASGSSHAMTLIAVDICEETGKPVKWMVENSWGPSSGYQGCLIMTDEWFNEYMFRLVVEKKYVPADVLEMLEQKPTLLPAWDPMFAPEE
;
A
#
# COMPACT_ATOMS: atom_id res chain seq x y z
N TRP A 1 -9.81 16.06 1.41
CA TRP A 1 -8.59 15.41 1.85
C TRP A 1 -7.38 16.11 1.23
N LEU A 2 -6.29 16.21 1.99
CA LEU A 2 -5.01 16.74 1.53
C LEU A 2 -3.97 15.60 1.55
N TYR A 3 -3.28 15.41 0.43
CA TYR A 3 -2.26 14.37 0.29
C TYR A 3 -0.96 14.97 -0.25
N VAL A 4 0.16 14.38 0.13
CA VAL A 4 1.45 14.58 -0.53
C VAL A 4 1.74 13.33 -1.37
N ASN A 5 1.96 13.51 -2.66
CA ASN A 5 2.37 12.43 -3.54
C ASN A 5 3.88 12.25 -3.47
N LEU A 6 4.33 11.07 -3.06
CA LEU A 6 5.73 10.76 -2.80
C LEU A 6 6.15 9.46 -3.49
N PRO A 7 7.45 9.31 -3.81
CA PRO A 7 8.01 8.00 -4.14
C PRO A 7 7.77 7.00 -3.01
N VAL A 8 7.53 5.73 -3.35
CA VAL A 8 7.18 4.69 -2.38
C VAL A 8 8.23 4.49 -1.31
N GLU A 9 9.51 4.66 -1.64
CA GLU A 9 10.64 4.56 -0.71
C GLU A 9 10.52 5.58 0.43
N ARG A 10 10.13 6.83 0.12
CA ARG A 10 9.89 7.86 1.13
C ARG A 10 8.71 7.52 2.04
N ILE A 11 7.68 6.91 1.49
CA ILE A 11 6.53 6.43 2.26
C ILE A 11 6.94 5.31 3.21
N LYS A 12 7.77 4.36 2.73
CA LYS A 12 8.30 3.26 3.55
C LYS A 12 9.19 3.75 4.69
N GLU A 13 10.04 4.76 4.46
CA GLU A 13 10.86 5.36 5.52
C GLU A 13 9.99 5.84 6.70
N MET A 14 8.93 6.58 6.41
CA MET A 14 7.98 7.06 7.43
C MET A 14 7.23 5.91 8.10
N ALA A 15 6.79 4.91 7.33
CA ALA A 15 6.11 3.73 7.85
C ALA A 15 7.02 2.94 8.81
N ILE A 16 8.28 2.71 8.44
CA ILE A 16 9.26 2.00 9.27
C ILE A 16 9.53 2.79 10.56
N ALA A 17 9.70 4.11 10.47
CA ALA A 17 9.92 4.96 11.65
C ALA A 17 8.75 4.87 12.64
N SER A 18 7.51 4.90 12.15
CA SER A 18 6.30 4.78 12.96
C SER A 18 6.20 3.41 13.63
N ILE A 19 6.41 2.32 12.88
CA ILE A 19 6.36 0.95 13.42
C ILE A 19 7.44 0.72 14.48
N LYS A 20 8.67 1.21 14.26
CA LYS A 20 9.77 1.12 15.24
C LYS A 20 9.47 1.83 16.55
N ASP A 21 8.59 2.84 16.53
CA ASP A 21 8.08 3.55 17.70
C ASP A 21 6.74 3.00 18.22
N ASN A 22 6.41 1.74 17.87
CA ASN A 22 5.17 1.03 18.24
C ASN A 22 3.88 1.80 17.87
N THR A 23 3.90 2.57 16.79
CA THR A 23 2.74 3.33 16.31
C THR A 23 2.22 2.72 15.03
N ALA A 24 1.02 2.14 15.11
CA ALA A 24 0.30 1.61 13.94
C ALA A 24 -0.29 2.73 13.08
N MET A 25 -0.56 2.44 11.80
CA MET A 25 -0.98 3.46 10.84
C MET A 25 -2.17 3.00 10.01
N TYR A 26 -3.03 3.96 9.63
CA TYR A 26 -3.99 3.74 8.55
C TYR A 26 -3.24 3.49 7.25
N PHE A 27 -3.66 2.45 6.55
CA PHE A 27 -3.10 2.02 5.28
C PHE A 27 -4.23 1.70 4.31
N SER A 28 -4.21 2.21 3.08
CA SER A 28 -5.19 1.84 2.06
C SER A 28 -4.53 1.28 0.81
N CYS A 29 -5.22 0.34 0.18
CA CYS A 29 -4.67 -0.46 -0.91
C CYS A 29 -5.77 -1.02 -1.84
N ASP A 30 -5.35 -1.63 -2.94
CA ASP A 30 -6.20 -2.47 -3.79
C ASP A 30 -6.12 -3.93 -3.33
N VAL A 31 -6.83 -4.25 -2.25
CA VAL A 31 -6.70 -5.52 -1.51
C VAL A 31 -7.04 -6.76 -2.36
N GLY A 32 -7.90 -6.62 -3.36
CA GLY A 32 -8.33 -7.74 -4.21
C GLY A 32 -7.26 -8.26 -5.16
N LYS A 33 -6.20 -7.49 -5.40
CA LYS A 33 -5.16 -7.84 -6.35
C LYS A 33 -4.18 -8.85 -5.73
N PHE A 34 -4.03 -10.01 -6.37
CA PHE A 34 -3.10 -11.07 -5.97
C PHE A 34 -3.22 -11.49 -4.48
N LEU A 35 -4.42 -11.45 -3.93
CA LEU A 35 -4.70 -11.91 -2.57
C LEU A 35 -5.00 -13.42 -2.57
N ASP A 36 -4.16 -14.22 -1.92
CA ASP A 36 -4.53 -15.57 -1.49
C ASP A 36 -5.30 -15.49 -0.16
N ARG A 37 -6.63 -15.46 -0.25
CA ARG A 37 -7.51 -15.33 0.95
C ARG A 37 -7.35 -16.49 1.93
N LYS A 38 -7.05 -17.69 1.45
CA LYS A 38 -6.92 -18.88 2.28
C LYS A 38 -5.65 -18.81 3.13
N LYS A 39 -4.55 -18.33 2.54
CA LYS A 39 -3.28 -18.16 3.25
C LYS A 39 -3.17 -16.84 4.00
N GLY A 40 -3.98 -15.84 3.62
CA GLY A 40 -3.86 -14.48 4.14
C GLY A 40 -2.62 -13.75 3.63
N VAL A 41 -2.24 -13.99 2.37
CA VAL A 41 -1.01 -13.46 1.77
C VAL A 41 -1.33 -12.60 0.56
N LEU A 42 -0.76 -11.41 0.54
CA LEU A 42 -0.76 -10.44 -0.56
C LEU A 42 0.63 -10.48 -1.21
N ASP A 43 0.72 -11.10 -2.38
CA ASP A 43 1.98 -11.29 -3.09
C ASP A 43 1.73 -11.31 -4.60
N ILE A 44 2.47 -10.54 -5.37
CA ILE A 44 2.36 -10.52 -6.83
C ILE A 44 2.65 -11.88 -7.47
N ALA A 45 3.36 -12.75 -6.76
CA ALA A 45 3.68 -14.11 -7.19
C ALA A 45 2.63 -15.16 -6.79
N ASN A 46 1.53 -14.79 -6.09
CA ASN A 46 0.48 -15.75 -5.69
C ASN A 46 -0.19 -16.45 -6.88
N PHE A 47 -0.29 -15.78 -8.04
CA PHE A 47 -0.98 -16.30 -9.22
C PHE A 47 -0.19 -15.97 -10.48
N ASP A 48 0.23 -16.98 -11.22
CA ASP A 48 0.91 -16.83 -12.50
C ASP A 48 -0.09 -16.77 -13.68
N TYR A 49 -0.81 -15.64 -13.74
CA TYR A 49 -1.79 -15.42 -14.82
C TYR A 49 -1.15 -15.28 -16.19
N GLU A 50 0.08 -14.75 -16.27
CA GLU A 50 0.77 -14.56 -17.55
C GLU A 50 1.06 -15.91 -18.22
N SER A 51 1.64 -16.86 -17.48
CA SER A 51 1.86 -18.22 -17.97
C SER A 51 0.56 -18.95 -18.28
N LEU A 52 -0.46 -18.80 -17.40
CA LEU A 52 -1.74 -19.47 -17.58
C LEU A 52 -2.49 -19.01 -18.85
N MET A 53 -2.46 -17.70 -19.12
CA MET A 53 -3.21 -17.11 -20.23
C MET A 53 -2.36 -16.90 -21.50
N GLY A 54 -1.05 -17.08 -21.43
CA GLY A 54 -0.13 -16.84 -22.54
C GLY A 54 -0.06 -15.37 -22.95
N VAL A 55 -0.18 -14.46 -21.98
CA VAL A 55 -0.15 -13.00 -22.18
C VAL A 55 0.86 -12.36 -21.26
N THR A 56 1.24 -11.11 -21.53
CA THR A 56 2.08 -10.30 -20.64
C THR A 56 1.31 -9.08 -20.18
N PHE A 57 1.31 -8.82 -18.86
CA PHE A 57 0.71 -7.62 -18.29
C PHE A 57 1.73 -6.48 -18.32
N GLY A 58 1.55 -5.55 -19.27
CA GLY A 58 2.53 -4.49 -19.52
C GLY A 58 2.30 -3.19 -18.76
N MET A 59 1.16 -3.01 -18.05
CA MET A 59 0.86 -1.76 -17.36
C MET A 59 1.64 -1.60 -16.07
N ASP A 60 2.33 -0.47 -15.93
CA ASP A 60 2.89 -0.05 -14.65
C ASP A 60 1.78 0.45 -13.68
N LYS A 61 2.15 0.79 -12.42
CA LYS A 61 1.21 1.28 -11.42
C LYS A 61 0.50 2.56 -11.87
N LYS A 62 1.20 3.50 -12.50
CA LYS A 62 0.62 4.75 -13.01
C LYS A 62 -0.44 4.47 -14.07
N GLU A 63 -0.13 3.61 -15.03
CA GLU A 63 -1.03 3.24 -16.11
C GLU A 63 -2.27 2.51 -15.57
N ARG A 64 -2.11 1.60 -14.59
CA ARG A 64 -3.24 0.94 -13.94
C ARG A 64 -4.16 1.92 -13.21
N VAL A 65 -3.61 2.93 -12.55
CA VAL A 65 -4.40 3.98 -11.92
C VAL A 65 -5.13 4.82 -12.97
N GLN A 66 -4.43 5.27 -14.02
CA GLN A 66 -5.01 6.11 -15.08
C GLN A 66 -6.12 5.42 -15.87
N THR A 67 -6.06 4.10 -15.99
CA THR A 67 -7.06 3.29 -16.71
C THR A 67 -8.15 2.72 -15.80
N HIS A 68 -8.15 3.06 -14.51
CA HIS A 68 -9.04 2.47 -13.49
C HIS A 68 -8.88 0.95 -13.31
N ALA A 69 -7.77 0.36 -13.78
CA ALA A 69 -7.47 -1.05 -13.58
C ALA A 69 -7.06 -1.38 -12.13
N SER A 70 -6.66 -0.37 -11.36
CA SER A 70 -6.34 -0.46 -9.93
C SER A 70 -6.73 0.83 -9.22
N GLY A 71 -7.26 0.71 -8.02
CA GLY A 71 -7.69 1.82 -7.18
C GLY A 71 -7.69 1.46 -5.71
N SER A 72 -7.85 2.45 -4.84
CA SER A 72 -7.94 2.23 -3.40
C SER A 72 -9.31 1.65 -3.06
N SER A 73 -9.39 0.35 -2.81
CA SER A 73 -10.64 -0.38 -2.55
C SER A 73 -10.83 -0.79 -1.09
N HIS A 74 -9.78 -0.75 -0.27
CA HIS A 74 -9.86 -1.23 1.11
C HIS A 74 -8.86 -0.54 2.03
N ALA A 75 -9.23 -0.44 3.31
CA ALA A 75 -8.40 0.14 4.36
C ALA A 75 -8.12 -0.89 5.46
N MET A 76 -6.90 -0.90 5.96
CA MET A 76 -6.42 -1.78 7.03
C MET A 76 -5.49 -1.00 7.97
N THR A 77 -5.05 -1.63 9.04
CA THR A 77 -4.05 -1.07 9.95
C THR A 77 -2.68 -1.69 9.67
N LEU A 78 -1.71 -0.89 9.26
CA LEU A 78 -0.32 -1.33 9.08
C LEU A 78 0.35 -1.40 10.45
N ILE A 79 0.81 -2.61 10.86
CA ILE A 79 1.24 -2.90 12.22
C ILE A 79 2.67 -3.41 12.35
N ALA A 80 3.23 -4.03 11.31
CA ALA A 80 4.60 -4.57 11.40
C ALA A 80 5.32 -4.56 10.05
N VAL A 81 6.64 -4.61 10.12
CA VAL A 81 7.56 -4.75 8.98
C VAL A 81 8.69 -5.71 9.34
N ASP A 82 9.02 -6.57 8.40
CA ASP A 82 10.23 -7.41 8.44
C ASP A 82 11.30 -6.76 7.57
N ILE A 83 12.45 -6.51 8.14
CA ILE A 83 13.59 -5.85 7.50
C ILE A 83 14.73 -6.82 7.37
N CYS A 84 15.23 -7.01 6.17
CA CYS A 84 16.43 -7.84 5.91
C CYS A 84 17.63 -7.24 6.64
N GLU A 85 18.27 -8.03 7.50
CA GLU A 85 19.45 -7.60 8.30
C GLU A 85 20.64 -7.21 7.41
N GLU A 86 20.84 -7.91 6.28
CA GLU A 86 21.98 -7.67 5.40
C GLU A 86 21.82 -6.38 4.56
N THR A 87 20.61 -6.11 4.08
CA THR A 87 20.34 -5.00 3.15
C THR A 87 19.73 -3.78 3.80
N GLY A 88 19.15 -3.94 5.00
CA GLY A 88 18.37 -2.90 5.68
C GLY A 88 17.04 -2.55 4.99
N LYS A 89 16.62 -3.33 3.97
CA LYS A 89 15.40 -3.08 3.20
C LYS A 89 14.23 -3.90 3.75
N PRO A 90 12.98 -3.39 3.65
CA PRO A 90 11.80 -4.17 3.99
C PRO A 90 11.64 -5.34 3.02
N VAL A 91 11.19 -6.47 3.54
CA VAL A 91 10.91 -7.71 2.79
C VAL A 91 9.42 -7.98 2.77
N LYS A 92 8.77 -7.80 3.91
CA LYS A 92 7.33 -8.02 4.05
C LYS A 92 6.75 -7.16 5.17
N TRP A 93 5.44 -7.00 5.12
CA TRP A 93 4.67 -6.18 6.02
C TRP A 93 3.49 -6.97 6.58
N MET A 94 2.97 -6.56 7.73
CA MET A 94 1.77 -7.13 8.30
C MET A 94 0.71 -6.03 8.47
N VAL A 95 -0.52 -6.36 8.09
CA VAL A 95 -1.69 -5.51 8.27
C VAL A 95 -2.76 -6.23 9.06
N GLU A 96 -3.38 -5.55 10.02
CA GLU A 96 -4.59 -6.01 10.69
C GLU A 96 -5.81 -5.63 9.86
N ASN A 97 -6.70 -6.61 9.64
CA ASN A 97 -7.87 -6.47 8.78
C ASN A 97 -9.18 -6.62 9.59
N SER A 98 -10.27 -6.13 9.03
CA SER A 98 -11.61 -6.14 9.66
C SER A 98 -12.47 -7.37 9.32
N TRP A 99 -11.93 -8.38 8.63
CA TRP A 99 -12.71 -9.55 8.16
C TRP A 99 -12.87 -10.66 9.22
N GLY A 100 -12.48 -10.40 10.44
CA GLY A 100 -12.57 -11.32 11.57
C GLY A 100 -11.34 -12.24 11.73
N PRO A 101 -11.24 -12.90 12.91
CA PRO A 101 -10.02 -13.62 13.31
C PRO A 101 -9.77 -14.91 12.51
N SER A 102 -10.77 -15.42 11.77
CA SER A 102 -10.63 -16.58 10.89
C SER A 102 -10.03 -16.24 9.52
N SER A 103 -9.87 -14.96 9.19
CA SER A 103 -9.27 -14.51 7.94
C SER A 103 -7.76 -14.29 8.13
N GLY A 104 -6.96 -14.92 7.27
CA GLY A 104 -5.52 -14.86 7.37
C GLY A 104 -4.98 -15.42 8.69
N TYR A 105 -3.95 -14.80 9.25
CA TYR A 105 -3.40 -15.17 10.54
C TYR A 105 -4.02 -14.31 11.66
N GLN A 106 -5.00 -14.87 12.37
CA GLN A 106 -5.70 -14.18 13.47
C GLN A 106 -6.27 -12.80 13.09
N GLY A 107 -6.80 -12.66 11.89
CA GLY A 107 -7.32 -11.41 11.37
C GLY A 107 -6.29 -10.55 10.64
N CYS A 108 -5.03 -10.95 10.58
CA CYS A 108 -3.97 -10.23 9.89
C CYS A 108 -3.65 -10.84 8.53
N LEU A 109 -3.19 -9.99 7.61
CA LEU A 109 -2.63 -10.40 6.33
C LEU A 109 -1.15 -10.05 6.29
N ILE A 110 -0.38 -10.88 5.59
CA ILE A 110 1.02 -10.61 5.27
C ILE A 110 1.09 -10.14 3.83
N MET A 111 1.82 -9.08 3.55
CA MET A 111 2.10 -8.63 2.19
C MET A 111 3.60 -8.54 1.94
N THR A 112 4.02 -8.90 0.72
CA THR A 112 5.41 -8.71 0.29
C THR A 112 5.70 -7.24 0.02
N ASP A 113 6.98 -6.86 0.03
CA ASP A 113 7.37 -5.48 -0.27
C ASP A 113 7.08 -5.09 -1.73
N GLU A 114 7.19 -6.05 -2.64
CA GLU A 114 6.81 -5.90 -4.03
C GLU A 114 5.32 -5.61 -4.17
N TRP A 115 4.47 -6.34 -3.43
CA TRP A 115 3.03 -6.08 -3.42
C TRP A 115 2.71 -4.69 -2.82
N PHE A 116 3.39 -4.29 -1.76
CA PHE A 116 3.27 -2.94 -1.18
C PHE A 116 3.54 -1.87 -2.25
N ASN A 117 4.62 -2.02 -3.03
CA ASN A 117 4.97 -1.07 -4.07
C ASN A 117 3.86 -0.90 -5.11
N GLU A 118 3.26 -2.01 -5.52
CA GLU A 118 2.32 -2.04 -6.64
C GLU A 118 0.90 -1.63 -6.24
N TYR A 119 0.45 -1.97 -5.02
CA TYR A 119 -0.97 -1.89 -4.67
C TYR A 119 -1.31 -1.06 -3.43
N MET A 120 -0.32 -0.46 -2.74
CA MET A 120 -0.61 0.55 -1.72
C MET A 120 -1.00 1.89 -2.38
N PHE A 121 -1.90 2.61 -1.72
CA PHE A 121 -2.38 3.91 -2.20
C PHE A 121 -2.17 5.04 -1.19
N ARG A 122 -2.52 4.84 0.07
CA ARG A 122 -2.47 5.89 1.09
C ARG A 122 -1.91 5.37 2.40
N LEU A 123 -1.14 6.22 3.05
CA LEU A 123 -0.65 6.03 4.40
C LEU A 123 -0.99 7.28 5.22
N VAL A 124 -1.53 7.10 6.41
CA VAL A 124 -1.67 8.20 7.39
C VAL A 124 -0.67 7.96 8.51
N VAL A 125 0.24 8.89 8.67
CA VAL A 125 1.34 8.81 9.62
C VAL A 125 1.37 10.07 10.51
N GLU A 126 1.77 9.94 11.76
CA GLU A 126 1.92 11.09 12.65
C GLU A 126 3.04 12.03 12.18
N LYS A 127 2.82 13.34 12.36
CA LYS A 127 3.77 14.38 11.92
C LYS A 127 5.20 14.18 12.41
N LYS A 128 5.38 13.60 13.60
CA LYS A 128 6.69 13.37 14.21
C LYS A 128 7.60 12.43 13.40
N TYR A 129 7.00 11.58 12.52
CA TYR A 129 7.74 10.67 11.64
C TYR A 129 7.91 11.22 10.23
N VAL A 130 7.34 12.39 9.94
CA VAL A 130 7.38 12.99 8.61
C VAL A 130 8.61 13.90 8.51
N PRO A 131 9.50 13.70 7.52
CA PRO A 131 10.65 14.59 7.28
C PRO A 131 10.22 16.03 7.03
N ALA A 132 11.07 16.99 7.42
CA ALA A 132 10.76 18.42 7.34
C ALA A 132 10.44 18.87 5.91
N ASP A 133 11.17 18.37 4.92
CA ASP A 133 10.93 18.67 3.51
C ASP A 133 9.55 18.23 3.02
N VAL A 134 9.03 17.12 3.54
CA VAL A 134 7.67 16.64 3.23
C VAL A 134 6.62 17.48 3.96
N LEU A 135 6.90 17.92 5.19
CA LEU A 135 5.99 18.84 5.90
C LEU A 135 5.89 20.19 5.20
N GLU A 136 7.00 20.70 4.66
CA GLU A 136 7.02 21.95 3.86
C GLU A 136 6.17 21.83 2.59
N MET A 137 6.05 20.63 1.99
CA MET A 137 5.16 20.42 0.85
C MET A 137 3.68 20.60 1.22
N LEU A 138 3.28 20.29 2.46
CA LEU A 138 1.91 20.49 2.94
C LEU A 138 1.52 21.97 3.08
N GLU A 139 2.49 22.86 3.22
CA GLU A 139 2.24 24.31 3.31
C GLU A 139 2.06 24.97 1.91
N GLN A 140 2.36 24.22 0.85
CA GLN A 140 2.20 24.71 -0.52
C GLN A 140 0.73 24.70 -0.93
N LYS A 141 0.38 25.57 -1.88
CA LYS A 141 -0.97 25.57 -2.46
C LYS A 141 -1.24 24.23 -3.16
N PRO A 142 -2.26 23.48 -2.74
CA PRO A 142 -2.54 22.17 -3.32
C PRO A 142 -3.07 22.30 -4.77
N THR A 143 -2.74 21.32 -5.58
CA THR A 143 -3.41 21.09 -6.86
C THR A 143 -4.78 20.48 -6.60
N LEU A 144 -5.85 21.11 -7.05
CA LEU A 144 -7.20 20.55 -6.95
C LEU A 144 -7.42 19.57 -8.10
N LEU A 145 -7.60 18.32 -7.76
CA LEU A 145 -7.96 17.29 -8.74
C LEU A 145 -9.46 17.35 -9.04
N PRO A 146 -9.89 17.15 -10.30
CA PRO A 146 -11.30 17.10 -10.64
C PRO A 146 -11.98 15.86 -10.07
N ALA A 147 -13.32 15.89 -9.92
CA ALA A 147 -14.07 14.78 -9.34
C ALA A 147 -13.98 13.46 -10.13
N TRP A 148 -13.64 13.53 -11.41
CA TRP A 148 -13.44 12.36 -12.29
C TRP A 148 -11.99 11.89 -12.36
N ASP A 149 -11.11 12.46 -11.52
CA ASP A 149 -9.71 11.98 -11.47
C ASP A 149 -9.68 10.51 -11.05
N PRO A 150 -8.84 9.68 -11.69
CA PRO A 150 -8.71 8.25 -11.37
C PRO A 150 -8.42 7.94 -9.89
N MET A 151 -7.83 8.89 -9.15
CA MET A 151 -7.62 8.75 -7.71
C MET A 151 -8.90 8.78 -6.87
N PHE A 152 -10.04 9.16 -7.47
CA PHE A 152 -11.37 9.21 -6.86
C PHE A 152 -12.34 8.24 -7.52
N ALA A 153 -11.83 7.21 -8.20
CA ALA A 153 -12.69 6.17 -8.77
C ALA A 153 -13.67 5.69 -7.69
N PRO A 154 -14.98 5.61 -7.98
CA PRO A 154 -15.94 5.07 -7.03
C PRO A 154 -15.57 3.63 -6.67
N GLU A 155 -15.65 3.30 -5.39
CA GLU A 155 -15.61 1.91 -4.93
C GLU A 155 -16.84 1.22 -5.51
N GLU A 156 -16.65 0.18 -6.35
CA GLU A 156 -17.73 -0.70 -6.81
C GLU A 156 -18.14 -1.68 -5.72
#